data_838441337f3433c704c6761064c14a68
#
_entry.id   838441337f3433c704c6761064c14a68
#
_cell.length_a   1.000
_cell.length_b   1.000
_cell.length_c   1.000
_cell.angle_alpha   90.00
_cell.angle_beta   90.00
_cell.angle_gamma   90.00
#
_symmetry.space_group_name_H-M   'P 1'
#
loop_
_entity.id
_entity.type
_entity.pdbx_description
1 polymer ?
#
loop_
_entity_poly.entity_id
_entity_poly.type
_entity_poly.pdbx_seq_one_letter_code
_entity_poly.pdbx_strand_id
1 'polypeptide(L)'
;MRAECTSSSDAQAGRGGIDLASEADLVIYGDTEQDFFGESIGSADLDGDQTAELVAVAPSGDGPLDLRSSAGDLHVWYGRASWPAEIDLAVSEADMLVYGPDAGDRVVDTGKDLRFGDLDGDGLTEMVMGADLADGPNNDAYATGEGLVFEPGPVFPATVDLAADRDAVVYGRQIGDYLCGGVQAGDIDGDGTDDFACSANRADGPQDSRPDCGEIYMIRGGSSFPAVTDLALDAAELIVFGREAGGRENLVALSDLNADGIFELVTMTIENGEHPYLVTLTSPYDIDGDGVTQLADNCPLVANPLQEDGDADLVGDACDGDYDGDGQFDEDDCAPSDASAGTPEEVAGVSWQTGSTEILVWQEAAFAGSYELTRGLLAQLGPGAYGPCVTDRDSDTTDTRFTDADPCRPLQNLDACATR
;
A
#
# COMPACT_ATOMS: atom_id res chain seq x y z
N MET A 1 44.25 -16.21 -1.15
CA MET A 1 44.72 -16.64 -2.50
C MET A 1 44.29 -15.53 -3.47
N ARG A 2 45.18 -14.64 -3.87
CA ARG A 2 44.84 -13.58 -4.84
C ARG A 2 44.54 -14.23 -6.18
N ALA A 3 43.31 -14.10 -6.67
CA ALA A 3 42.98 -14.43 -8.04
C ALA A 3 43.46 -13.29 -8.95
N GLU A 4 44.51 -13.53 -9.72
CA GLU A 4 44.94 -12.60 -10.77
C GLU A 4 43.95 -12.70 -11.94
N CYS A 5 43.14 -11.66 -12.14
CA CYS A 5 42.46 -11.44 -13.40
C CYS A 5 43.51 -11.06 -14.45
N THR A 6 43.87 -11.99 -15.33
CA THR A 6 44.71 -11.65 -16.49
C THR A 6 43.85 -10.87 -17.49
N SER A 7 44.19 -9.60 -17.70
CA SER A 7 43.61 -8.75 -18.72
C SER A 7 43.94 -9.31 -20.11
N SER A 8 42.93 -9.78 -20.84
CA SER A 8 43.04 -9.94 -22.29
C SER A 8 43.03 -8.55 -22.93
N SER A 9 44.10 -8.16 -23.57
CA SER A 9 44.26 -6.92 -24.32
C SER A 9 43.39 -6.95 -25.58
N ASP A 10 42.12 -6.57 -25.45
CA ASP A 10 41.28 -6.16 -26.57
C ASP A 10 40.88 -4.71 -26.39
N ALA A 11 41.83 -3.82 -26.72
CA ALA A 11 41.56 -2.41 -26.88
C ALA A 11 40.59 -2.20 -28.06
N GLN A 12 39.28 -2.18 -27.78
CA GLN A 12 38.32 -1.59 -28.70
C GLN A 12 38.51 -0.07 -28.67
N ALA A 13 39.12 0.46 -29.73
CA ALA A 13 39.35 1.88 -29.91
C ALA A 13 38.04 2.65 -29.76
N GLY A 14 37.93 3.50 -28.71
CA GLY A 14 36.88 4.47 -28.52
C GLY A 14 35.97 4.31 -27.28
N ARG A 15 36.22 3.32 -26.39
CA ARG A 15 35.62 3.27 -25.05
C ARG A 15 36.70 3.49 -24.00
N GLY A 16 36.54 4.54 -23.17
CA GLY A 16 37.39 4.71 -21.99
C GLY A 16 37.11 3.54 -21.03
N GLY A 17 38.15 2.85 -20.60
CA GLY A 17 38.09 1.86 -19.53
C GLY A 17 38.76 2.44 -18.30
N ILE A 18 38.23 2.19 -17.12
CA ILE A 18 38.84 2.52 -15.82
C ILE A 18 39.38 1.21 -15.25
N ASP A 19 40.67 1.20 -14.89
CA ASP A 19 41.29 0.06 -14.21
C ASP A 19 41.26 0.30 -12.68
N LEU A 20 40.30 -0.32 -11.98
CA LEU A 20 40.17 -0.19 -10.54
C LEU A 20 41.40 -0.61 -9.74
N ALA A 21 42.30 -1.42 -10.32
CA ALA A 21 43.52 -1.77 -9.65
C ALA A 21 44.53 -0.60 -9.52
N SER A 22 44.35 0.44 -10.34
CA SER A 22 45.25 1.60 -10.38
C SER A 22 44.55 2.95 -10.32
N GLU A 23 43.23 2.98 -10.49
CA GLU A 23 42.44 4.20 -10.65
C GLU A 23 41.33 4.32 -9.62
N ALA A 24 41.24 3.43 -8.62
CA ALA A 24 40.28 3.57 -7.51
C ALA A 24 40.69 4.74 -6.61
N ASP A 25 39.75 5.62 -6.31
CA ASP A 25 39.96 6.74 -5.38
C ASP A 25 39.96 6.30 -3.92
N LEU A 26 39.21 5.22 -3.59
CA LEU A 26 39.13 4.64 -2.26
C LEU A 26 38.98 3.12 -2.36
N VAL A 27 39.74 2.40 -1.54
CA VAL A 27 39.56 0.96 -1.30
C VAL A 27 39.38 0.72 0.19
N ILE A 28 38.31 -0.01 0.57
CA ILE A 28 38.06 -0.40 1.96
C ILE A 28 38.22 -1.91 2.06
N TYR A 29 39.04 -2.35 3.00
CA TYR A 29 39.26 -3.77 3.28
C TYR A 29 38.52 -4.17 4.55
N GLY A 30 37.74 -5.25 4.50
CA GLY A 30 37.16 -5.88 5.69
C GLY A 30 38.24 -6.49 6.60
N ASP A 31 37.92 -6.66 7.85
CA ASP A 31 38.82 -7.21 8.90
C ASP A 31 38.88 -8.74 8.88
N THR A 32 37.79 -9.41 8.52
CA THR A 32 37.63 -10.87 8.48
C THR A 32 37.19 -11.40 7.12
N GLU A 33 37.76 -12.57 6.73
CA GLU A 33 37.48 -13.15 5.38
C GLU A 33 36.05 -13.74 5.26
N GLN A 34 35.40 -14.06 6.36
CA GLN A 34 34.10 -14.78 6.37
C GLN A 34 32.89 -13.89 6.61
N ASP A 35 33.10 -12.63 6.93
CA ASP A 35 32.04 -11.70 7.24
C ASP A 35 31.38 -11.10 5.98
N PHE A 36 31.97 -11.32 4.81
CA PHE A 36 31.49 -10.86 3.52
C PHE A 36 31.33 -9.34 3.42
N PHE A 37 32.26 -8.60 4.06
CA PHE A 37 32.25 -7.14 4.01
C PHE A 37 32.17 -6.61 2.57
N GLY A 38 31.29 -5.63 2.35
CA GLY A 38 31.04 -5.00 1.05
C GLY A 38 30.04 -5.74 0.17
N GLU A 39 29.32 -6.75 0.69
CA GLU A 39 28.26 -7.42 -0.07
C GLU A 39 27.10 -6.49 -0.36
N SER A 40 26.80 -5.57 0.57
CA SER A 40 25.87 -4.46 0.37
C SER A 40 26.52 -3.13 0.71
N ILE A 41 26.19 -2.09 -0.07
CA ILE A 41 26.62 -0.71 0.18
C ILE A 41 25.46 0.24 -0.07
N GLY A 42 25.44 1.35 0.65
CA GLY A 42 24.47 2.41 0.48
C GLY A 42 25.04 3.78 0.84
N SER A 43 24.32 4.82 0.50
CA SER A 43 24.68 6.17 0.90
C SER A 43 23.45 7.04 0.99
N ALA A 44 23.36 7.83 2.07
CA ALA A 44 22.32 8.83 2.32
C ALA A 44 22.87 9.88 3.27
N ASP A 45 22.25 11.05 3.33
CA ASP A 45 22.51 12.08 4.34
C ASP A 45 21.81 11.64 5.64
N LEU A 46 22.55 10.97 6.52
CA LEU A 46 22.04 10.38 7.75
C LEU A 46 22.14 11.30 8.97
N ASP A 47 22.95 12.37 8.89
CA ASP A 47 23.13 13.33 10.00
C ASP A 47 22.55 14.72 9.69
N GLY A 48 21.97 14.92 8.50
CA GLY A 48 21.32 16.14 8.08
C GLY A 48 22.29 17.27 7.68
N ASP A 49 23.57 16.97 7.43
CA ASP A 49 24.60 17.97 7.08
C ASP A 49 24.66 18.29 5.58
N GLN A 50 23.85 17.62 4.75
CA GLN A 50 23.77 17.67 3.27
C GLN A 50 24.95 17.00 2.57
N THR A 51 25.69 16.16 3.27
CA THR A 51 26.75 15.34 2.70
C THR A 51 26.38 13.87 2.96
N ALA A 52 26.30 13.05 1.92
CA ALA A 52 25.93 11.66 2.11
C ALA A 52 26.99 10.85 2.85
N GLU A 53 26.59 10.06 3.81
CA GLU A 53 27.37 9.04 4.48
C GLU A 53 27.55 7.82 3.61
N LEU A 54 28.62 7.09 3.86
CA LEU A 54 28.87 5.79 3.26
C LEU A 54 28.53 4.69 4.26
N VAL A 55 27.67 3.76 3.86
CA VAL A 55 27.35 2.55 4.60
C VAL A 55 27.86 1.34 3.86
N ALA A 56 28.63 0.46 4.51
CA ALA A 56 29.03 -0.83 3.97
C ALA A 56 28.72 -1.95 4.97
N VAL A 57 28.27 -3.07 4.46
CA VAL A 57 27.70 -4.16 5.26
C VAL A 57 28.58 -5.40 5.19
N ALA A 58 28.71 -6.05 6.34
CA ALA A 58 29.26 -7.38 6.54
C ALA A 58 28.16 -8.31 7.08
N PRO A 59 27.35 -8.97 6.20
CA PRO A 59 26.13 -9.69 6.63
C PRO A 59 26.43 -10.91 7.51
N SER A 60 27.64 -11.39 7.52
CA SER A 60 28.06 -12.48 8.42
C SER A 60 28.94 -12.00 9.57
N GLY A 61 28.98 -10.69 9.83
CA GLY A 61 29.63 -10.13 11.01
C GLY A 61 29.06 -10.71 12.32
N ASP A 62 29.92 -10.90 13.29
CA ASP A 62 29.62 -11.68 14.50
C ASP A 62 29.15 -10.81 15.68
N GLY A 63 28.77 -9.55 15.41
CA GLY A 63 28.21 -8.65 16.41
C GLY A 63 29.16 -8.22 17.51
N PRO A 64 28.67 -7.65 18.60
CA PRO A 64 29.53 -7.11 19.65
C PRO A 64 30.45 -8.17 20.25
N LEU A 65 31.77 -7.92 20.21
CA LEU A 65 32.79 -8.82 20.76
C LEU A 65 32.79 -10.23 20.12
N ASP A 66 32.34 -10.38 18.90
CA ASP A 66 32.21 -11.64 18.17
C ASP A 66 31.35 -12.69 18.90
N LEU A 67 30.28 -12.24 19.58
CA LEU A 67 29.43 -13.10 20.40
C LEU A 67 28.07 -13.44 19.75
N ARG A 68 27.73 -12.80 18.63
CA ARG A 68 26.49 -13.03 17.87
C ARG A 68 26.83 -13.51 16.48
N SER A 69 27.15 -14.79 16.32
CA SER A 69 27.60 -15.34 15.05
C SER A 69 26.62 -15.02 13.91
N SER A 70 27.14 -14.39 12.86
CA SER A 70 26.38 -13.98 11.68
C SER A 70 25.13 -13.14 12.00
N ALA A 71 25.24 -12.19 12.91
CA ALA A 71 24.17 -11.22 13.20
C ALA A 71 24.04 -10.18 12.07
N GLY A 72 25.16 -9.88 11.43
CA GLY A 72 25.33 -8.79 10.46
C GLY A 72 25.82 -7.52 11.12
N ASP A 73 26.87 -6.93 10.54
CA ASP A 73 27.49 -5.69 11.02
C ASP A 73 27.48 -4.65 9.89
N LEU A 74 27.10 -3.41 10.22
CA LEU A 74 27.12 -2.30 9.27
C LEU A 74 28.15 -1.27 9.72
N HIS A 75 28.99 -0.85 8.79
CA HIS A 75 30.03 0.15 9.00
C HIS A 75 29.61 1.45 8.33
N VAL A 76 29.56 2.55 9.07
CA VAL A 76 29.12 3.86 8.59
C VAL A 76 30.25 4.87 8.72
N TRP A 77 30.49 5.64 7.68
CA TRP A 77 31.44 6.74 7.68
C TRP A 77 30.74 8.04 7.33
N TYR A 78 31.07 9.10 8.08
CA TYR A 78 30.65 10.45 7.74
C TYR A 78 31.08 10.87 6.34
N GLY A 79 30.20 11.55 5.64
CA GLY A 79 30.49 12.20 4.39
C GLY A 79 31.65 13.19 4.53
N ARG A 80 32.57 13.23 3.58
CA ARG A 80 33.76 14.07 3.67
C ARG A 80 34.28 14.49 2.31
N ALA A 81 34.81 15.70 2.23
CA ALA A 81 35.32 16.28 1.00
C ALA A 81 36.53 15.51 0.41
N SER A 82 37.23 14.71 1.21
CA SER A 82 38.36 13.91 0.78
C SER A 82 38.46 12.62 1.58
N TRP A 83 38.64 11.50 0.88
CA TRP A 83 38.81 10.18 1.45
C TRP A 83 40.28 9.76 1.42
N PRO A 84 40.75 8.95 2.36
CA PRO A 84 42.07 8.28 2.19
C PRO A 84 41.98 7.31 1.03
N ALA A 85 43.12 7.01 0.40
CA ALA A 85 43.16 6.06 -0.69
C ALA A 85 42.79 4.62 -0.23
N GLU A 86 43.09 4.32 1.03
CA GLU A 86 42.82 2.98 1.61
C GLU A 86 42.32 3.12 3.05
N ILE A 87 41.36 2.27 3.41
CA ILE A 87 40.89 2.01 4.78
C ILE A 87 41.00 0.50 5.01
N ASP A 88 41.62 0.09 6.10
CA ASP A 88 41.75 -1.30 6.51
C ASP A 88 41.09 -1.48 7.87
N LEU A 89 39.94 -2.17 7.92
CA LEU A 89 39.16 -2.36 9.14
C LEU A 89 39.88 -3.19 10.20
N ALA A 90 40.90 -3.96 9.82
CA ALA A 90 41.76 -4.66 10.79
C ALA A 90 42.59 -3.70 11.66
N VAL A 91 42.72 -2.42 11.29
CA VAL A 91 43.55 -1.42 11.99
C VAL A 91 42.86 -0.08 12.20
N SER A 92 41.73 0.17 11.56
CA SER A 92 40.96 1.40 11.69
C SER A 92 39.45 1.08 11.78
N GLU A 93 38.73 1.78 12.63
CA GLU A 93 37.29 1.61 12.77
C GLU A 93 36.52 2.57 11.84
N ALA A 94 35.27 2.24 11.54
CA ALA A 94 34.30 3.15 10.96
C ALA A 94 33.92 4.25 11.98
N ASP A 95 33.28 5.31 11.53
CA ASP A 95 32.81 6.38 12.44
C ASP A 95 31.66 5.90 13.34
N MET A 96 30.84 4.98 12.82
CA MET A 96 29.83 4.23 13.59
C MET A 96 29.81 2.76 13.15
N LEU A 97 29.64 1.86 14.12
CA LEU A 97 29.44 0.43 13.88
C LEU A 97 28.07 0.01 14.41
N VAL A 98 27.24 -0.56 13.55
CA VAL A 98 25.89 -1.02 13.86
C VAL A 98 25.89 -2.54 13.86
N TYR A 99 25.42 -3.13 14.96
CA TYR A 99 25.37 -4.58 15.14
C TYR A 99 23.96 -5.13 14.98
N GLY A 100 23.80 -6.21 14.24
CA GLY A 100 22.55 -6.94 14.13
C GLY A 100 22.04 -7.47 15.49
N PRO A 101 20.70 -7.64 15.65
CA PRO A 101 20.09 -7.90 16.96
C PRO A 101 20.38 -9.31 17.49
N ASP A 102 20.35 -10.33 16.64
CA ASP A 102 20.45 -11.72 17.08
C ASP A 102 21.36 -12.56 16.17
N ALA A 103 21.88 -13.66 16.72
CA ALA A 103 22.78 -14.54 15.99
C ALA A 103 22.03 -15.29 14.89
N GLY A 104 22.54 -15.21 13.68
CA GLY A 104 21.97 -15.88 12.50
C GLY A 104 21.05 -15.04 11.67
N ASP A 105 20.63 -13.86 12.14
CA ASP A 105 19.69 -12.98 11.45
C ASP A 105 20.23 -12.41 10.14
N ARG A 106 21.57 -12.22 10.09
CA ARG A 106 22.26 -11.71 8.91
C ARG A 106 21.64 -10.44 8.34
N VAL A 107 21.51 -9.42 9.19
CA VAL A 107 20.95 -8.12 8.78
C VAL A 107 21.60 -7.65 7.49
N VAL A 108 20.78 -7.32 6.49
CA VAL A 108 21.21 -6.93 5.15
C VAL A 108 22.03 -8.02 4.45
N ASP A 109 21.51 -9.25 4.39
CA ASP A 109 22.21 -10.39 3.74
C ASP A 109 22.38 -10.19 2.23
N THR A 110 21.50 -9.42 1.59
CA THR A 110 21.55 -9.13 0.15
C THR A 110 21.49 -7.63 -0.13
N GLY A 111 21.99 -7.20 -1.28
CA GLY A 111 22.00 -5.79 -1.66
C GLY A 111 20.61 -5.15 -1.87
N LYS A 112 19.53 -5.86 -1.55
CA LYS A 112 18.14 -5.38 -1.61
C LYS A 112 17.57 -4.98 -0.26
N ASP A 113 18.29 -5.26 0.81
CA ASP A 113 17.77 -5.26 2.17
C ASP A 113 18.26 -4.03 2.97
N LEU A 114 18.86 -3.02 2.31
CA LEU A 114 19.24 -1.73 2.87
C LEU A 114 18.64 -0.60 2.03
N ARG A 115 17.86 0.25 2.67
CA ARG A 115 17.28 1.47 2.09
C ARG A 115 17.37 2.61 3.10
N PHE A 116 17.00 3.79 2.61
CA PHE A 116 17.04 5.04 3.37
C PHE A 116 15.77 5.82 3.06
N GLY A 117 15.15 6.42 4.07
CA GLY A 117 13.95 7.23 3.93
C GLY A 117 13.61 7.97 5.20
N ASP A 118 12.86 9.06 5.10
CA ASP A 118 12.29 9.82 6.22
C ASP A 118 10.92 9.23 6.58
N LEU A 119 10.94 8.16 7.41
CA LEU A 119 9.74 7.39 7.73
C LEU A 119 8.86 8.04 8.80
N ASP A 120 9.40 8.90 9.64
CA ASP A 120 8.62 9.57 10.69
C ASP A 120 8.27 11.03 10.38
N GLY A 121 8.81 11.56 9.27
CA GLY A 121 8.52 12.90 8.76
C GLY A 121 9.21 14.02 9.52
N ASP A 122 10.30 13.74 10.24
CA ASP A 122 11.03 14.74 11.01
C ASP A 122 12.12 15.45 10.20
N GLY A 123 12.45 14.95 9.00
CA GLY A 123 13.40 15.49 8.04
C GLY A 123 14.81 14.94 8.18
N LEU A 124 15.05 13.95 9.05
CA LEU A 124 16.25 13.13 9.08
C LEU A 124 15.99 11.84 8.29
N THR A 125 17.02 11.08 8.03
CA THR A 125 16.91 9.87 7.22
C THR A 125 17.19 8.63 8.05
N GLU A 126 16.22 7.70 8.10
CA GLU A 126 16.38 6.40 8.72
C GLU A 126 17.10 5.41 7.79
N MET A 127 17.82 4.50 8.41
CA MET A 127 18.27 3.25 7.79
C MET A 127 17.17 2.20 7.92
N VAL A 128 16.71 1.70 6.79
CA VAL A 128 15.70 0.64 6.66
C VAL A 128 16.39 -0.64 6.24
N MET A 129 16.34 -1.65 7.10
CA MET A 129 17.13 -2.87 6.97
C MET A 129 16.25 -4.12 7.01
N GLY A 130 16.54 -5.09 6.16
CA GLY A 130 15.92 -6.41 6.18
C GLY A 130 16.79 -7.46 6.85
N ALA A 131 16.16 -8.39 7.54
CA ALA A 131 16.75 -9.58 8.13
C ALA A 131 15.80 -10.77 7.88
N ASP A 132 15.81 -11.31 6.66
CA ASP A 132 14.85 -12.33 6.22
C ASP A 132 15.02 -13.69 6.91
N LEU A 133 16.18 -13.92 7.52
CA LEU A 133 16.47 -15.11 8.30
C LEU A 133 16.13 -14.98 9.79
N ALA A 134 15.74 -13.78 10.24
CA ALA A 134 15.41 -13.54 11.65
C ALA A 134 14.24 -14.42 12.14
N ASP A 135 14.28 -14.75 13.42
CA ASP A 135 13.44 -15.78 14.03
C ASP A 135 12.23 -15.19 14.80
N GLY A 136 11.87 -13.92 14.53
CA GLY A 136 10.68 -13.24 15.07
C GLY A 136 10.80 -12.80 16.53
N PRO A 137 9.72 -12.30 17.14
CA PRO A 137 9.77 -11.52 18.40
C PRO A 137 10.29 -12.26 19.62
N ASN A 138 10.33 -13.57 19.62
CA ASN A 138 10.86 -14.39 20.69
C ASN A 138 12.13 -15.16 20.31
N ASN A 139 12.64 -14.91 19.10
CA ASN A 139 13.78 -15.62 18.54
C ASN A 139 13.59 -17.16 18.54
N ASP A 140 12.38 -17.62 18.19
CA ASP A 140 11.99 -19.04 18.21
C ASP A 140 11.20 -19.50 16.96
N ALA A 141 10.99 -18.61 15.99
CA ALA A 141 10.17 -18.83 14.80
C ALA A 141 10.99 -18.75 13.51
N TYR A 142 11.71 -19.81 13.18
CA TYR A 142 12.70 -19.89 12.09
C TYR A 142 12.30 -19.15 10.81
N ALA A 143 13.15 -18.18 10.42
CA ALA A 143 13.04 -17.40 9.19
C ALA A 143 11.63 -16.80 8.96
N THR A 144 11.02 -16.29 10.04
CA THR A 144 9.83 -15.44 9.94
C THR A 144 10.17 -14.15 9.22
N GLY A 145 11.40 -13.65 9.47
CA GLY A 145 11.95 -12.41 8.95
C GLY A 145 11.58 -11.19 9.77
N GLU A 146 12.44 -10.20 9.73
CA GLU A 146 12.28 -8.91 10.41
C GLU A 146 12.67 -7.74 9.52
N GLY A 147 11.94 -6.63 9.63
CA GLY A 147 12.34 -5.32 9.14
C GLY A 147 12.78 -4.45 10.31
N LEU A 148 13.92 -3.78 10.18
CA LEU A 148 14.52 -2.97 11.23
C LEU A 148 14.65 -1.53 10.74
N VAL A 149 14.35 -0.57 11.60
CA VAL A 149 14.47 0.87 11.33
C VAL A 149 15.34 1.47 12.41
N PHE A 150 16.30 2.29 12.00
CA PHE A 150 17.18 3.01 12.89
C PHE A 150 17.56 4.38 12.34
N GLU A 151 17.34 5.44 13.11
CA GLU A 151 17.76 6.80 12.84
C GLU A 151 19.05 7.13 13.61
N PRO A 152 20.18 7.38 12.91
CA PRO A 152 21.42 7.73 13.56
C PRO A 152 21.42 9.08 14.27
N GLY A 153 20.59 10.01 13.79
CA GLY A 153 20.55 11.39 14.27
C GLY A 153 21.79 12.21 13.89
N PRO A 154 21.85 13.48 14.29
CA PRO A 154 22.87 14.42 13.82
C PRO A 154 24.29 14.19 14.40
N VAL A 155 24.45 13.24 15.30
CA VAL A 155 25.74 12.88 15.90
C VAL A 155 25.78 11.38 16.12
N PHE A 156 26.57 10.67 15.34
CA PHE A 156 26.64 9.22 15.42
C PHE A 156 27.26 8.76 16.76
N PRO A 157 26.62 7.80 17.44
CA PRO A 157 27.29 7.02 18.47
C PRO A 157 28.40 6.15 17.83
N ALA A 158 29.46 5.86 18.56
CA ALA A 158 30.53 4.99 18.02
C ALA A 158 30.04 3.57 17.75
N THR A 159 29.04 3.10 18.50
CA THR A 159 28.43 1.77 18.32
C THR A 159 26.93 1.85 18.59
N VAL A 160 26.17 1.06 17.84
CA VAL A 160 24.72 0.84 17.95
C VAL A 160 24.46 -0.66 18.05
N ASP A 161 23.64 -1.08 18.95
CA ASP A 161 23.17 -2.45 19.08
C ASP A 161 21.68 -2.52 18.75
N LEU A 162 21.31 -2.99 17.55
CA LEU A 162 19.91 -3.02 17.10
C LEU A 162 19.01 -3.89 17.99
N ALA A 163 19.58 -4.74 18.85
CA ALA A 163 18.77 -5.42 19.87
C ALA A 163 18.13 -4.45 20.86
N ALA A 164 18.76 -3.29 21.10
CA ALA A 164 18.34 -2.33 22.13
C ALA A 164 18.05 -0.92 21.57
N ASP A 165 18.73 -0.55 20.48
CA ASP A 165 18.81 0.83 20.03
C ASP A 165 18.01 1.10 18.76
N ARG A 166 17.38 0.08 18.15
CA ARG A 166 16.51 0.29 16.97
C ARG A 166 15.28 1.13 17.33
N ASP A 167 14.85 2.00 16.41
CA ASP A 167 13.67 2.83 16.57
C ASP A 167 12.39 2.07 16.30
N ALA A 168 12.41 1.18 15.28
CA ALA A 168 11.28 0.32 15.00
C ALA A 168 11.68 -1.07 14.50
N VAL A 169 10.73 -2.02 14.66
CA VAL A 169 10.83 -3.38 14.14
C VAL A 169 9.49 -3.86 13.59
N VAL A 170 9.53 -4.53 12.44
CA VAL A 170 8.40 -5.22 11.81
C VAL A 170 8.69 -6.71 11.82
N TYR A 171 7.88 -7.48 12.54
CA TYR A 171 7.99 -8.94 12.62
C TYR A 171 7.12 -9.61 11.56
N GLY A 172 7.65 -10.66 10.96
CA GLY A 172 6.95 -11.46 9.96
C GLY A 172 5.76 -12.23 10.53
N ARG A 173 4.86 -12.63 9.65
CA ARG A 173 3.59 -13.26 10.01
C ARG A 173 3.71 -14.74 10.31
N GLN A 174 4.48 -15.48 9.52
CA GLN A 174 4.57 -16.94 9.63
C GLN A 174 6.01 -17.43 9.46
N ILE A 175 6.26 -18.61 10.06
CA ILE A 175 7.53 -19.31 9.95
C ILE A 175 7.83 -19.67 8.49
N GLY A 176 9.00 -19.26 8.03
CA GLY A 176 9.47 -19.61 6.69
C GLY A 176 9.01 -18.68 5.57
N ASP A 177 8.33 -17.58 5.90
CA ASP A 177 7.88 -16.57 4.90
C ASP A 177 9.00 -15.67 4.42
N TYR A 178 10.09 -15.54 5.22
CA TYR A 178 11.28 -14.73 4.91
C TYR A 178 10.91 -13.25 4.68
N LEU A 179 10.20 -12.65 5.64
CA LEU A 179 9.85 -11.22 5.58
C LEU A 179 11.10 -10.36 5.44
N CYS A 180 10.98 -9.31 4.65
CA CYS A 180 12.02 -8.33 4.37
C CYS A 180 13.27 -8.88 3.68
N GLY A 181 13.13 -9.97 2.87
CA GLY A 181 14.11 -10.34 1.86
C GLY A 181 14.18 -9.36 0.66
N GLY A 182 13.63 -8.20 0.81
CA GLY A 182 13.66 -7.00 -0.01
C GLY A 182 12.90 -5.90 0.68
N VAL A 183 13.57 -4.77 0.98
CA VAL A 183 12.96 -3.60 1.62
C VAL A 183 13.00 -2.38 0.69
N GLN A 184 12.04 -1.47 0.86
CA GLN A 184 12.00 -0.18 0.20
C GLN A 184 11.46 0.87 1.18
N ALA A 185 11.86 2.12 0.95
CA ALA A 185 11.28 3.31 1.55
C ALA A 185 10.90 4.27 0.42
N GLY A 186 9.79 4.98 0.57
CA GLY A 186 9.30 5.95 -0.40
C GLY A 186 7.86 6.33 -0.15
N ASP A 187 7.48 7.53 -0.53
CA ASP A 187 6.13 8.09 -0.37
C ASP A 187 5.17 7.40 -1.34
N ILE A 188 4.44 6.39 -0.85
CA ILE A 188 3.55 5.58 -1.67
C ILE A 188 2.13 6.18 -1.69
N ASP A 189 1.75 6.91 -0.65
CA ASP A 189 0.40 7.47 -0.52
C ASP A 189 0.32 8.98 -0.80
N GLY A 190 1.47 9.62 -1.14
CA GLY A 190 1.53 11.03 -1.54
C GLY A 190 1.40 12.02 -0.39
N ASP A 191 1.59 11.59 0.86
CA ASP A 191 1.47 12.48 2.02
C ASP A 191 2.73 13.28 2.33
N GLY A 192 3.84 12.99 1.65
CA GLY A 192 5.12 13.67 1.77
C GLY A 192 6.06 13.04 2.80
N THR A 193 5.69 11.90 3.37
CA THR A 193 6.51 11.11 4.29
C THR A 193 6.81 9.76 3.63
N ASP A 194 8.01 9.23 3.81
CA ASP A 194 8.33 7.92 3.23
C ASP A 194 7.63 6.80 4.00
N ASP A 195 7.07 5.83 3.27
CA ASP A 195 6.46 4.62 3.79
C ASP A 195 7.47 3.47 3.80
N PHE A 196 7.23 2.50 4.68
CA PHE A 196 7.99 1.26 4.73
C PHE A 196 7.31 0.18 3.90
N ALA A 197 8.04 -0.46 2.99
CA ALA A 197 7.56 -1.62 2.26
C ALA A 197 8.57 -2.77 2.30
N CYS A 198 8.09 -3.99 2.51
CA CYS A 198 8.93 -5.17 2.43
C CYS A 198 8.21 -6.41 1.89
N SER A 199 8.98 -7.34 1.33
CA SER A 199 8.48 -8.58 0.75
C SER A 199 8.73 -9.80 1.64
N ALA A 200 7.74 -10.67 1.74
CA ALA A 200 7.80 -12.03 2.26
C ALA A 200 7.68 -13.00 1.08
N ASN A 201 8.81 -13.34 0.44
CA ASN A 201 8.81 -13.97 -0.86
C ASN A 201 8.35 -15.43 -0.88
N ARG A 202 8.10 -16.04 0.28
CA ARG A 202 7.55 -17.38 0.42
C ARG A 202 6.20 -17.44 1.13
N ALA A 203 5.60 -16.30 1.42
CA ALA A 203 4.26 -16.26 1.99
C ALA A 203 3.22 -16.88 1.04
N ASP A 204 2.17 -17.44 1.63
CA ASP A 204 1.23 -18.33 0.97
C ASP A 204 -0.04 -17.64 0.41
N GLY A 205 -0.05 -16.30 0.37
CA GLY A 205 -1.13 -15.50 -0.20
C GLY A 205 -2.41 -15.50 0.64
N PRO A 206 -3.52 -15.00 0.09
CA PRO A 206 -4.73 -14.77 0.86
C PRO A 206 -5.26 -16.07 1.45
N GLN A 207 -5.37 -16.11 2.80
CA GLN A 207 -5.83 -17.28 3.56
C GLN A 207 -4.97 -18.54 3.30
N ASP A 208 -3.68 -18.36 3.06
CA ASP A 208 -2.70 -19.41 2.78
C ASP A 208 -3.12 -20.31 1.59
N SER A 209 -3.79 -19.74 0.62
CA SER A 209 -4.40 -20.48 -0.50
C SER A 209 -3.52 -20.59 -1.74
N ARG A 210 -2.39 -19.87 -1.79
CA ARG A 210 -1.43 -19.83 -2.90
C ARG A 210 0.00 -20.06 -2.41
N PRO A 211 0.43 -21.32 -2.18
CA PRO A 211 1.73 -21.60 -1.58
C PRO A 211 2.90 -20.95 -2.31
N ASP A 212 3.82 -20.34 -1.52
CA ASP A 212 5.00 -19.62 -2.01
C ASP A 212 4.67 -18.58 -3.10
N CYS A 213 3.50 -17.93 -3.06
CA CYS A 213 3.22 -16.89 -4.07
C CYS A 213 3.98 -15.60 -3.79
N GLY A 214 4.35 -15.34 -2.55
CA GLY A 214 4.91 -14.12 -2.02
C GLY A 214 3.83 -13.10 -1.65
N GLU A 215 4.18 -12.27 -0.68
CA GLU A 215 3.39 -11.13 -0.21
C GLU A 215 4.28 -9.91 -0.06
N ILE A 216 3.75 -8.72 -0.31
CA ILE A 216 4.43 -7.47 -0.03
C ILE A 216 3.57 -6.71 0.96
N TYR A 217 4.19 -6.30 2.05
CA TYR A 217 3.56 -5.57 3.14
C TYR A 217 3.98 -4.11 3.08
N MET A 218 3.03 -3.22 3.27
CA MET A 218 3.25 -1.78 3.34
C MET A 218 2.74 -1.25 4.67
N ILE A 219 3.55 -0.40 5.30
CA ILE A 219 3.27 0.25 6.57
C ILE A 219 3.51 1.73 6.35
N ARG A 220 2.49 2.53 6.62
CA ARG A 220 2.51 3.96 6.41
C ARG A 220 3.52 4.65 7.33
N GLY A 221 4.25 5.60 6.75
CA GLY A 221 5.10 6.53 7.46
C GLY A 221 4.33 7.59 8.27
N GLY A 222 5.06 8.54 8.82
CA GLY A 222 4.54 9.66 9.58
C GLY A 222 4.87 9.62 11.06
N SER A 223 4.60 10.71 11.75
CA SER A 223 4.95 10.94 13.17
C SER A 223 4.40 9.92 14.17
N SER A 224 3.62 8.97 13.70
CA SER A 224 3.08 7.85 14.47
C SER A 224 3.59 6.49 13.98
N PHE A 225 4.71 6.47 13.23
CA PHE A 225 5.30 5.20 12.78
C PHE A 225 5.50 4.26 13.97
N PRO A 226 4.98 3.02 13.92
CA PRO A 226 4.93 2.17 15.09
C PRO A 226 6.31 1.61 15.44
N ALA A 227 6.73 1.75 16.69
CA ALA A 227 7.99 1.16 17.17
C ALA A 227 8.01 -0.38 17.09
N VAL A 228 6.86 -1.04 17.10
CA VAL A 228 6.73 -2.49 16.92
C VAL A 228 5.48 -2.77 16.12
N THR A 229 5.63 -3.50 15.02
CA THR A 229 4.54 -4.09 14.22
C THR A 229 4.74 -5.59 14.15
N ASP A 230 3.78 -6.36 14.62
CA ASP A 230 3.78 -7.83 14.51
C ASP A 230 2.69 -8.24 13.51
N LEU A 231 3.10 -8.59 12.29
CA LEU A 231 2.17 -8.91 11.20
C LEU A 231 1.33 -10.19 11.45
N ALA A 232 1.65 -10.95 12.50
CA ALA A 232 0.80 -12.04 12.95
C ALA A 232 -0.39 -11.55 13.78
N LEU A 233 -0.29 -10.36 14.38
CA LEU A 233 -1.28 -9.76 15.28
C LEU A 233 -1.89 -8.48 14.71
N ASP A 234 -1.08 -7.71 14.00
CA ASP A 234 -1.42 -6.40 13.45
C ASP A 234 -1.71 -6.50 11.94
N ALA A 235 -2.64 -5.73 11.46
CA ALA A 235 -2.87 -5.63 10.02
C ALA A 235 -1.86 -4.62 9.43
N ALA A 236 -1.17 -5.02 8.36
CA ALA A 236 -0.52 -4.04 7.48
C ALA A 236 -1.61 -3.20 6.79
N GLU A 237 -1.30 -1.94 6.48
CA GLU A 237 -2.26 -1.08 5.78
C GLU A 237 -2.60 -1.61 4.40
N LEU A 238 -1.60 -2.11 3.69
CA LEU A 238 -1.81 -2.76 2.40
C LEU A 238 -0.97 -4.02 2.31
N ILE A 239 -1.58 -5.08 1.76
CA ILE A 239 -0.89 -6.32 1.41
C ILE A 239 -1.09 -6.60 -0.07
N VAL A 240 0.00 -6.65 -0.82
CA VAL A 240 -0.02 -7.09 -2.22
C VAL A 240 0.32 -8.57 -2.28
N PHE A 241 -0.61 -9.36 -2.79
CA PHE A 241 -0.44 -10.80 -2.89
C PHE A 241 0.13 -11.21 -4.25
N GLY A 242 1.14 -12.05 -4.24
CA GLY A 242 1.69 -12.63 -5.46
C GLY A 242 0.64 -13.38 -6.27
N ARG A 243 0.79 -13.31 -7.59
CA ARG A 243 -0.23 -13.75 -8.55
C ARG A 243 -0.44 -15.27 -8.59
N GLU A 244 0.64 -16.03 -8.51
CA GLU A 244 0.61 -17.49 -8.73
C GLU A 244 1.35 -18.24 -7.64
N ALA A 245 0.88 -19.47 -7.32
CA ALA A 245 1.58 -20.35 -6.41
C ALA A 245 3.01 -20.63 -6.91
N GLY A 246 4.02 -20.48 -6.05
CA GLY A 246 5.43 -20.62 -6.40
C GLY A 246 6.03 -19.43 -7.14
N GLY A 247 5.26 -18.35 -7.34
CA GLY A 247 5.71 -17.13 -8.03
C GLY A 247 6.77 -16.35 -7.28
N ARG A 248 6.77 -16.48 -5.95
CA ARG A 248 7.72 -15.81 -5.05
C ARG A 248 7.85 -14.33 -5.36
N GLU A 249 6.70 -13.63 -5.36
CA GLU A 249 6.66 -12.19 -5.58
C GLU A 249 7.64 -11.50 -4.65
N ASN A 250 8.47 -10.62 -5.21
CA ASN A 250 9.50 -9.92 -4.48
C ASN A 250 9.49 -8.45 -4.86
N LEU A 251 9.64 -7.59 -3.87
CA LEU A 251 9.74 -6.15 -4.04
C LEU A 251 11.08 -5.80 -4.70
N VAL A 252 11.04 -5.01 -5.76
CA VAL A 252 12.22 -4.60 -6.51
C VAL A 252 12.53 -3.12 -6.29
N ALA A 253 11.51 -2.27 -6.41
CA ALA A 253 11.67 -0.85 -6.25
C ALA A 253 10.32 -0.17 -5.93
N LEU A 254 10.40 0.95 -5.25
CA LEU A 254 9.41 2.01 -5.25
C LEU A 254 9.99 3.16 -6.08
N SER A 255 9.22 3.76 -6.96
CA SER A 255 9.68 4.87 -7.79
C SER A 255 8.51 5.58 -8.44
N ASP A 256 8.53 6.89 -8.43
CA ASP A 256 7.61 7.72 -9.20
C ASP A 256 7.93 7.59 -10.71
N LEU A 257 7.29 6.65 -11.39
CA LEU A 257 7.53 6.33 -12.80
C LEU A 257 6.76 7.23 -13.76
N ASN A 258 5.67 7.84 -13.28
CA ASN A 258 4.79 8.68 -14.08
C ASN A 258 4.94 10.18 -13.79
N ALA A 259 5.71 10.55 -12.75
CA ALA A 259 5.98 11.90 -12.28
C ALA A 259 4.74 12.62 -11.71
N ASP A 260 3.86 11.89 -11.03
CA ASP A 260 2.71 12.46 -10.32
C ASP A 260 3.00 12.76 -8.83
N GLY A 261 4.14 12.34 -8.33
CA GLY A 261 4.58 12.54 -6.94
C GLY A 261 4.27 11.35 -6.03
N ILE A 262 3.60 10.33 -6.53
CA ILE A 262 3.27 9.10 -5.81
C ILE A 262 4.13 7.96 -6.36
N PHE A 263 4.68 7.12 -5.49
CA PHE A 263 5.60 6.06 -5.92
C PHE A 263 4.85 4.81 -6.37
N GLU A 264 5.19 4.32 -7.56
CA GLU A 264 4.72 3.02 -8.03
C GLU A 264 5.51 1.87 -7.44
N LEU A 265 4.79 0.78 -7.18
CA LEU A 265 5.37 -0.49 -6.77
C LEU A 265 5.86 -1.28 -7.97
N VAL A 266 7.14 -1.61 -7.99
CA VAL A 266 7.73 -2.51 -8.98
C VAL A 266 8.09 -3.82 -8.30
N THR A 267 7.48 -4.91 -8.76
CA THR A 267 7.71 -6.25 -8.23
C THR A 267 8.30 -7.18 -9.28
N MET A 268 8.90 -8.26 -8.82
CA MET A 268 9.40 -9.34 -9.67
C MET A 268 8.75 -10.65 -9.24
N THR A 269 8.16 -11.35 -10.20
CA THR A 269 7.63 -12.70 -10.00
C THR A 269 8.34 -13.69 -10.91
N ILE A 270 8.29 -14.98 -10.55
CA ILE A 270 8.85 -16.07 -11.35
C ILE A 270 7.72 -17.03 -11.72
N GLU A 271 7.24 -16.97 -12.97
CA GLU A 271 6.18 -17.85 -13.44
C GLU A 271 6.70 -19.27 -13.65
N ASN A 272 6.09 -20.23 -12.97
CA ASN A 272 6.40 -21.68 -13.08
C ASN A 272 7.90 -22.04 -12.92
N GLY A 273 8.68 -21.15 -12.27
CA GLY A 273 10.13 -21.34 -12.06
C GLY A 273 11.00 -21.16 -13.30
N GLU A 274 10.47 -20.63 -14.40
CA GLU A 274 11.23 -20.60 -15.68
C GLU A 274 11.62 -19.18 -16.13
N HIS A 275 10.75 -18.19 -15.98
CA HIS A 275 11.01 -16.84 -16.52
C HIS A 275 10.61 -15.75 -15.54
N PRO A 276 11.57 -15.01 -14.96
CA PRO A 276 11.24 -13.84 -14.17
C PRO A 276 10.69 -12.72 -15.07
N TYR A 277 9.67 -12.02 -14.59
CA TYR A 277 9.15 -10.80 -15.23
C TYR A 277 8.84 -9.74 -14.17
N LEU A 278 8.87 -8.49 -14.60
CA LEU A 278 8.51 -7.37 -13.74
C LEU A 278 7.02 -7.09 -13.86
N VAL A 279 6.41 -6.79 -12.74
CA VAL A 279 5.05 -6.26 -12.64
C VAL A 279 5.17 -4.85 -12.07
N THR A 280 4.51 -3.90 -12.68
CA THR A 280 4.40 -2.54 -12.13
C THR A 280 2.94 -2.34 -11.76
N LEU A 281 2.69 -1.94 -10.52
CA LEU A 281 1.41 -1.46 -10.08
C LEU A 281 1.49 0.07 -10.07
N THR A 282 0.67 0.71 -10.87
CA THR A 282 0.44 2.16 -10.76
C THR A 282 -0.20 2.40 -9.42
N SER A 283 0.41 3.16 -8.63
CA SER A 283 0.15 3.44 -7.22
C SER A 283 -0.74 2.39 -6.52
N PRO A 284 -0.22 1.57 -5.61
CA PRO A 284 -1.06 0.61 -4.89
C PRO A 284 -2.09 1.28 -3.98
N TYR A 285 -1.96 2.59 -3.78
CA TYR A 285 -2.88 3.43 -3.04
C TYR A 285 -3.83 4.26 -3.91
N ASP A 286 -3.71 4.20 -5.23
CA ASP A 286 -4.66 4.75 -6.19
C ASP A 286 -4.99 3.65 -7.21
N ILE A 287 -5.88 2.74 -6.80
CA ILE A 287 -6.18 1.51 -7.57
C ILE A 287 -6.92 1.81 -8.87
N ASP A 288 -7.73 2.85 -8.90
CA ASP A 288 -8.52 3.21 -10.08
C ASP A 288 -7.91 4.32 -10.94
N GLY A 289 -6.80 4.94 -10.46
CA GLY A 289 -5.98 5.87 -11.22
C GLY A 289 -6.59 7.27 -11.34
N ASP A 290 -7.40 7.70 -10.38
CA ASP A 290 -8.07 8.98 -10.41
C ASP A 290 -7.27 10.13 -9.76
N GLY A 291 -6.12 9.83 -9.13
CA GLY A 291 -5.25 10.77 -8.45
C GLY A 291 -5.61 10.99 -6.98
N VAL A 292 -6.49 10.18 -6.40
CA VAL A 292 -6.81 10.17 -4.98
C VAL A 292 -6.37 8.85 -4.37
N THR A 293 -5.64 8.93 -3.28
CA THR A 293 -5.12 7.71 -2.64
C THR A 293 -6.23 6.91 -1.98
N GLN A 294 -6.09 5.59 -1.92
CA GLN A 294 -7.05 4.65 -1.35
C GLN A 294 -7.59 5.04 0.04
N LEU A 295 -6.76 5.68 0.87
CA LEU A 295 -7.14 6.12 2.22
C LEU A 295 -7.98 7.41 2.23
N ALA A 296 -7.84 8.24 1.20
CA ALA A 296 -8.60 9.48 1.03
C ALA A 296 -9.73 9.32 0.02
N ASP A 297 -9.75 8.19 -0.70
CA ASP A 297 -10.68 7.91 -1.77
C ASP A 297 -11.99 7.33 -1.24
N ASN A 298 -13.07 8.04 -1.50
CA ASN A 298 -14.41 7.63 -1.11
C ASN A 298 -15.06 6.65 -2.11
N CYS A 299 -14.38 6.35 -3.25
CA CYS A 299 -14.77 5.32 -4.21
C CYS A 299 -13.58 4.47 -4.70
N PRO A 300 -12.92 3.71 -3.86
CA PRO A 300 -11.62 3.08 -4.07
C PRO A 300 -11.43 2.17 -5.30
N LEU A 301 -12.45 1.95 -6.10
CA LEU A 301 -12.45 1.10 -7.30
C LEU A 301 -13.12 1.76 -8.50
N VAL A 302 -13.57 3.03 -8.36
CA VAL A 302 -14.32 3.76 -9.39
C VAL A 302 -13.83 5.19 -9.46
N ALA A 303 -13.02 5.50 -10.47
CA ALA A 303 -12.39 6.79 -10.64
C ALA A 303 -13.35 7.98 -10.48
N ASN A 304 -13.12 8.80 -9.45
CA ASN A 304 -13.94 9.97 -9.11
C ASN A 304 -13.09 11.12 -8.54
N PRO A 305 -12.16 11.71 -9.31
CA PRO A 305 -11.13 12.66 -8.85
C PRO A 305 -11.66 13.91 -8.15
N LEU A 306 -12.95 14.16 -8.16
CA LEU A 306 -13.59 15.25 -7.43
C LEU A 306 -14.08 14.87 -6.04
N GLN A 307 -14.12 13.57 -5.73
CA GLN A 307 -14.51 13.04 -4.42
C GLN A 307 -15.85 13.59 -3.93
N GLU A 308 -16.81 13.71 -4.86
CA GLU A 308 -18.17 14.17 -4.54
C GLU A 308 -18.85 13.13 -3.65
N ASP A 309 -19.50 13.60 -2.55
CA ASP A 309 -20.18 12.82 -1.55
C ASP A 309 -21.40 13.66 -1.08
N GLY A 310 -22.55 13.36 -1.68
CA GLY A 310 -23.73 14.19 -1.60
C GLY A 310 -24.43 14.14 -0.25
N ASP A 311 -24.38 13.00 0.44
CA ASP A 311 -25.05 12.77 1.73
C ASP A 311 -24.10 12.74 2.92
N ALA A 312 -22.78 12.76 2.65
CA ALA A 312 -21.70 12.79 3.65
C ALA A 312 -21.62 11.50 4.50
N ASP A 313 -21.86 10.34 3.90
CA ASP A 313 -21.75 9.03 4.56
C ASP A 313 -20.36 8.40 4.41
N LEU A 314 -19.43 9.05 3.65
CA LEU A 314 -18.07 8.64 3.30
C LEU A 314 -17.98 7.64 2.13
N VAL A 315 -19.07 7.36 1.46
CA VAL A 315 -19.07 6.68 0.15
C VAL A 315 -19.28 7.75 -0.92
N GLY A 316 -18.43 7.73 -1.95
CA GLY A 316 -18.54 8.78 -2.99
C GLY A 316 -19.69 8.54 -3.95
N ASP A 317 -20.26 9.62 -4.48
CA ASP A 317 -21.38 9.62 -5.43
C ASP A 317 -21.21 8.65 -6.61
N ALA A 318 -19.97 8.40 -7.02
CA ALA A 318 -19.66 7.55 -8.18
C ALA A 318 -19.83 6.05 -7.90
N CYS A 319 -19.75 5.63 -6.65
CA CYS A 319 -19.85 4.24 -6.22
C CYS A 319 -20.95 3.99 -5.18
N ASP A 320 -21.65 5.07 -4.79
CA ASP A 320 -22.76 4.98 -3.88
C ASP A 320 -24.00 4.44 -4.61
N GLY A 321 -24.75 3.59 -3.97
CA GLY A 321 -26.00 3.04 -4.44
C GLY A 321 -27.23 3.66 -3.75
N ASP A 322 -27.01 4.63 -2.83
CA ASP A 322 -28.02 5.39 -2.09
C ASP A 322 -27.56 6.85 -1.99
N TYR A 323 -27.46 7.50 -3.15
CA TYR A 323 -26.83 8.79 -3.41
C TYR A 323 -27.25 9.94 -2.46
N ASP A 324 -28.46 9.92 -1.92
CA ASP A 324 -28.97 10.95 -1.03
C ASP A 324 -29.09 10.52 0.44
N GLY A 325 -28.73 9.26 0.75
CA GLY A 325 -28.64 8.74 2.12
C GLY A 325 -29.99 8.58 2.82
N ASP A 326 -31.08 8.40 2.06
CA ASP A 326 -32.42 8.26 2.63
C ASP A 326 -32.77 6.83 3.07
N GLY A 327 -31.92 5.86 2.72
CA GLY A 327 -32.05 4.44 3.03
C GLY A 327 -32.71 3.62 1.92
N GLN A 328 -32.89 4.19 0.72
CA GLN A 328 -33.32 3.49 -0.49
C GLN A 328 -32.20 3.50 -1.53
N PHE A 329 -31.98 2.36 -2.18
CA PHE A 329 -31.04 2.32 -3.28
C PHE A 329 -31.57 3.08 -4.50
N ASP A 330 -30.72 3.79 -5.23
CA ASP A 330 -31.04 4.60 -6.42
C ASP A 330 -31.91 3.87 -7.45
N GLU A 331 -31.70 2.56 -7.61
CA GLU A 331 -32.46 1.74 -8.55
C GLU A 331 -33.93 1.52 -8.12
N ASP A 332 -34.22 1.68 -6.84
CA ASP A 332 -35.55 1.51 -6.23
C ASP A 332 -36.15 2.84 -5.77
N ASP A 333 -35.36 3.95 -5.83
CA ASP A 333 -35.80 5.27 -5.43
C ASP A 333 -36.34 6.11 -6.59
N CYS A 334 -37.48 6.78 -6.34
CA CYS A 334 -38.10 7.67 -7.29
C CYS A 334 -37.49 9.07 -7.34
N ALA A 335 -36.60 9.40 -6.39
CA ALA A 335 -35.93 10.69 -6.26
C ALA A 335 -34.49 10.56 -5.76
N PRO A 336 -33.59 9.83 -6.47
CA PRO A 336 -32.25 9.45 -6.01
C PRO A 336 -31.28 10.60 -5.65
N SER A 337 -31.73 11.81 -5.54
CA SER A 337 -30.96 13.02 -5.19
C SER A 337 -31.69 13.93 -4.23
N ASP A 338 -32.74 13.48 -3.55
CA ASP A 338 -33.56 14.25 -2.63
C ASP A 338 -33.90 13.45 -1.37
N ALA A 339 -32.98 13.41 -0.41
CA ALA A 339 -33.12 12.74 0.88
C ALA A 339 -34.38 13.12 1.66
N SER A 340 -35.08 14.19 1.26
CA SER A 340 -36.35 14.56 1.84
C SER A 340 -37.53 13.78 1.22
N ALA A 341 -37.26 13.08 0.12
CA ALA A 341 -38.29 12.31 -0.58
C ALA A 341 -38.53 10.93 0.02
N GLY A 342 -37.62 10.42 0.86
CA GLY A 342 -37.59 9.17 1.66
C GLY A 342 -38.59 8.09 1.30
N THR A 343 -38.53 6.94 1.93
CA THR A 343 -39.45 5.79 1.66
C THR A 343 -40.89 6.27 1.37
N PRO A 344 -41.38 6.10 0.12
CA PRO A 344 -42.72 6.52 -0.19
C PRO A 344 -43.71 5.85 0.76
N GLU A 345 -44.43 6.64 1.58
CA GLU A 345 -45.57 6.08 2.29
C GLU A 345 -46.57 5.59 1.24
N GLU A 346 -46.85 4.29 1.23
CA GLU A 346 -47.89 3.74 0.36
C GLU A 346 -49.16 4.57 0.51
N VAL A 347 -49.60 5.15 -0.59
CA VAL A 347 -50.83 5.94 -0.60
C VAL A 347 -52.02 5.00 -0.34
N ALA A 348 -52.62 5.16 0.80
CA ALA A 348 -53.78 4.33 1.17
C ALA A 348 -55.02 4.68 0.37
N GLY A 349 -55.82 3.68 0.07
CA GLY A 349 -57.16 3.88 -0.49
C GLY A 349 -57.20 4.22 -1.98
N VAL A 350 -56.20 3.82 -2.73
CA VAL A 350 -56.17 3.97 -4.20
C VAL A 350 -57.36 3.26 -4.82
N SER A 351 -58.18 3.99 -5.56
CA SER A 351 -59.36 3.43 -6.22
C SER A 351 -59.79 4.27 -7.42
N TRP A 352 -60.50 3.65 -8.35
CA TRP A 352 -61.11 4.41 -9.43
C TRP A 352 -62.26 5.29 -8.90
N GLN A 353 -62.31 6.52 -9.40
CA GLN A 353 -63.46 7.37 -9.11
C GLN A 353 -64.75 6.65 -9.55
N THR A 354 -65.77 6.67 -8.72
CA THR A 354 -67.03 5.99 -8.99
C THR A 354 -67.59 6.38 -10.38
N GLY A 355 -67.68 5.42 -11.27
CA GLY A 355 -68.18 5.60 -12.65
C GLY A 355 -67.14 6.04 -13.67
N SER A 356 -65.88 6.09 -13.31
CA SER A 356 -64.72 6.34 -14.22
C SER A 356 -63.76 5.16 -14.23
N THR A 357 -63.15 4.93 -15.38
CA THR A 357 -61.97 4.04 -15.55
C THR A 357 -60.73 4.81 -15.95
N GLU A 358 -60.82 6.15 -15.93
CA GLU A 358 -59.77 7.06 -16.36
C GLU A 358 -59.29 7.97 -15.23
N ILE A 359 -59.98 8.01 -14.07
CA ILE A 359 -59.67 8.85 -12.93
C ILE A 359 -59.37 7.96 -11.74
N LEU A 360 -58.12 7.96 -11.28
CA LEU A 360 -57.67 7.33 -10.06
C LEU A 360 -57.79 8.34 -8.91
N VAL A 361 -58.20 7.90 -7.75
CA VAL A 361 -58.26 8.71 -6.53
C VAL A 361 -57.63 7.94 -5.37
N TRP A 362 -56.95 8.66 -4.48
CA TRP A 362 -56.29 8.10 -3.30
C TRP A 362 -56.46 9.00 -2.09
N GLN A 363 -56.04 8.52 -0.93
CA GLN A 363 -56.00 9.35 0.27
C GLN A 363 -54.72 10.16 0.27
N GLU A 364 -54.83 11.43 0.62
CA GLU A 364 -53.69 12.31 0.82
C GLU A 364 -52.74 11.73 1.88
N ALA A 365 -51.46 11.51 1.53
CA ALA A 365 -50.44 11.15 2.49
C ALA A 365 -49.99 12.39 3.28
N ALA A 366 -49.82 12.22 4.59
CA ALA A 366 -49.38 13.32 5.44
C ALA A 366 -47.97 13.74 5.05
N PHE A 367 -47.76 15.05 4.77
CA PHE A 367 -46.46 15.62 4.41
C PHE A 367 -45.98 15.36 2.98
N ALA A 368 -46.77 14.80 2.08
CA ALA A 368 -46.40 14.64 0.69
C ALA A 368 -46.19 16.01 0.01
N GLY A 369 -45.05 16.21 -0.61
CA GLY A 369 -44.73 17.39 -1.44
C GLY A 369 -45.28 17.25 -2.86
N SER A 370 -45.33 16.04 -3.40
CA SER A 370 -45.88 15.65 -4.69
C SER A 370 -46.22 14.18 -4.69
N TYR A 371 -46.99 13.72 -5.69
CA TYR A 371 -47.29 12.31 -5.87
C TYR A 371 -46.71 11.85 -7.19
N GLU A 372 -46.03 10.70 -7.19
CA GLU A 372 -45.58 10.02 -8.39
C GLU A 372 -46.35 8.73 -8.58
N LEU A 373 -46.64 8.40 -9.84
CA LEU A 373 -47.34 7.19 -10.22
C LEU A 373 -46.40 6.28 -11.01
N THR A 374 -46.26 5.05 -10.57
CA THR A 374 -45.53 4.02 -11.32
C THR A 374 -46.51 3.10 -12.05
N ARG A 375 -46.14 2.67 -13.24
CA ARG A 375 -46.92 1.74 -14.05
C ARG A 375 -46.12 0.47 -14.30
N GLY A 376 -46.67 -0.69 -13.94
CA GLY A 376 -46.06 -1.99 -14.14
C GLY A 376 -47.08 -3.09 -14.42
N LEU A 377 -46.61 -4.25 -14.86
CA LEU A 377 -47.45 -5.44 -15.01
C LEU A 377 -47.54 -6.15 -13.66
N LEU A 378 -48.73 -6.55 -13.23
CA LEU A 378 -48.99 -7.25 -11.96
C LEU A 378 -48.08 -8.48 -11.73
N ALA A 379 -47.66 -9.13 -12.80
CA ALA A 379 -46.79 -10.28 -12.74
C ALA A 379 -45.32 -9.92 -12.45
N GLN A 380 -44.93 -8.65 -12.49
CA GLN A 380 -43.58 -8.14 -12.24
C GLN A 380 -43.45 -7.50 -10.86
N LEU A 381 -44.57 -7.29 -10.16
CA LEU A 381 -44.60 -6.71 -8.81
C LEU A 381 -44.33 -7.84 -7.80
N GLY A 382 -43.15 -7.90 -7.24
CA GLY A 382 -42.83 -8.64 -6.02
C GLY A 382 -42.76 -7.67 -4.83
N PRO A 383 -42.64 -8.14 -3.58
CA PRO A 383 -42.39 -7.25 -2.46
C PRO A 383 -41.09 -6.45 -2.72
N GLY A 384 -41.20 -5.14 -2.85
CA GLY A 384 -40.06 -4.23 -3.14
C GLY A 384 -39.75 -4.03 -4.63
N ALA A 385 -40.55 -4.53 -5.58
CA ALA A 385 -40.35 -4.29 -7.02
C ALA A 385 -41.36 -3.27 -7.52
N TYR A 386 -40.92 -2.04 -7.67
CA TYR A 386 -41.71 -0.95 -8.30
C TYR A 386 -41.29 -0.90 -9.80
N GLY A 387 -42.26 -0.59 -10.66
CA GLY A 387 -41.98 -0.37 -12.08
C GLY A 387 -41.33 1.01 -12.28
N PRO A 388 -40.82 1.30 -13.51
CA PRO A 388 -40.22 2.60 -13.79
C PRO A 388 -41.21 3.74 -13.52
N CYS A 389 -40.74 4.79 -12.85
CA CYS A 389 -41.53 5.98 -12.54
C CYS A 389 -42.11 6.61 -13.83
N VAL A 390 -43.35 7.09 -13.78
CA VAL A 390 -43.96 7.83 -14.88
C VAL A 390 -43.54 9.30 -14.74
N THR A 391 -42.91 9.85 -15.75
CA THR A 391 -42.26 11.16 -15.75
C THR A 391 -43.15 12.39 -15.64
N ASP A 392 -44.47 12.21 -15.52
CA ASP A 392 -45.40 13.32 -15.29
C ASP A 392 -45.63 13.49 -13.79
N ARG A 393 -44.84 14.38 -13.16
CA ARG A 393 -45.06 14.81 -11.79
C ARG A 393 -46.35 15.65 -11.71
N ASP A 394 -47.29 15.23 -10.89
CA ASP A 394 -48.34 16.11 -10.45
C ASP A 394 -47.81 17.04 -9.36
N SER A 395 -47.53 18.28 -9.69
CA SER A 395 -47.05 19.32 -8.77
C SER A 395 -48.11 19.91 -7.86
N ASP A 396 -49.36 19.47 -7.97
CA ASP A 396 -50.44 19.94 -7.10
C ASP A 396 -50.59 19.03 -5.87
N THR A 397 -49.97 19.41 -4.79
CA THR A 397 -50.00 18.68 -3.51
C THR A 397 -51.37 18.61 -2.86
N THR A 398 -52.38 19.31 -3.40
CA THR A 398 -53.75 19.31 -2.91
C THR A 398 -54.68 18.49 -3.78
N ASP A 399 -54.26 18.07 -4.94
CA ASP A 399 -55.06 17.25 -5.85
C ASP A 399 -54.73 15.75 -5.67
N THR A 400 -55.68 15.00 -5.23
CA THR A 400 -55.62 13.54 -5.07
C THR A 400 -56.22 12.81 -6.28
N ARG A 401 -56.06 13.40 -7.48
CA ARG A 401 -56.63 12.87 -8.73
C ARG A 401 -55.58 12.85 -9.83
N PHE A 402 -55.45 11.73 -10.49
CA PHE A 402 -54.67 11.56 -11.70
C PHE A 402 -55.55 11.14 -12.85
N THR A 403 -55.34 11.75 -14.02
CA THR A 403 -56.07 11.43 -15.25
C THR A 403 -55.07 10.87 -16.27
N ASP A 404 -55.14 9.57 -16.57
CA ASP A 404 -54.35 8.97 -17.67
C ASP A 404 -54.96 9.38 -19.04
N ALA A 405 -54.19 10.15 -19.77
CA ALA A 405 -54.61 10.63 -21.11
C ALA A 405 -54.33 9.63 -22.25
N ASP A 406 -53.79 8.43 -21.97
CA ASP A 406 -53.57 7.41 -23.00
C ASP A 406 -54.78 6.45 -23.13
N PRO A 407 -55.65 6.65 -24.14
CA PRO A 407 -56.90 5.88 -24.25
C PRO A 407 -56.69 4.43 -24.71
N CYS A 408 -55.42 4.01 -24.97
CA CYS A 408 -55.17 2.71 -25.58
C CYS A 408 -54.60 1.66 -24.61
N ARG A 409 -54.40 1.99 -23.33
CA ARG A 409 -53.91 1.01 -22.34
C ARG A 409 -54.78 0.95 -21.11
N PRO A 410 -55.37 -0.19 -20.76
CA PRO A 410 -56.06 -0.34 -19.50
C PRO A 410 -55.01 -0.20 -18.38
N LEU A 411 -55.23 0.74 -17.47
CA LEU A 411 -54.48 0.88 -16.23
C LEU A 411 -54.73 -0.37 -15.38
N GLN A 412 -53.81 -1.31 -15.46
CA GLN A 412 -53.76 -2.48 -14.56
C GLN A 412 -52.56 -2.27 -13.65
N ASN A 413 -52.88 -1.95 -12.39
CA ASN A 413 -51.97 -1.65 -11.29
C ASN A 413 -51.17 -0.32 -11.43
N LEU A 414 -51.61 0.61 -10.68
CA LEU A 414 -50.89 1.86 -10.36
C LEU A 414 -50.59 1.82 -8.88
N ASP A 415 -49.35 1.82 -8.52
CA ASP A 415 -48.89 2.14 -7.18
C ASP A 415 -48.51 3.62 -7.18
N ALA A 416 -48.99 4.38 -6.23
CA ALA A 416 -48.71 5.81 -6.11
C ALA A 416 -47.71 6.00 -4.98
N CYS A 417 -46.56 6.57 -5.30
CA CYS A 417 -45.57 6.98 -4.32
C CYS A 417 -45.80 8.45 -3.94
N ALA A 418 -45.74 8.75 -2.66
CA ALA A 418 -45.79 10.12 -2.19
C ALA A 418 -44.38 10.58 -1.84
N THR A 419 -43.94 11.67 -2.47
CA THR A 419 -42.70 12.34 -2.07
C THR A 419 -42.98 13.42 -1.04
N ARG A 420 -42.14 13.55 -0.05
CA ARG A 420 -42.28 14.57 1.04
C ARG A 420 -41.82 15.94 0.60
#